data_049b8e539725df69a8b265d53538b32d
#
_entry.id   049b8e539725df69a8b265d53538b32d
#
_cell.length_a   1.000
_cell.length_b   1.000
_cell.length_c   1.000
_cell.angle_alpha   90.00
_cell.angle_beta   90.00
_cell.angle_gamma   90.00
#
_symmetry.space_group_name_H-M   'P 1'
#
loop_
_entity.id
_entity.type
_entity.pdbx_description
1 polymer ?
#
loop_
_entity_poly.entity_id
_entity_poly.type
_entity_poly.pdbx_seq_one_letter_code
_entity_poly.pdbx_strand_id
1 'polypeptide(L)'
;QPGLLPSRQLEQKSPEGPPPHELVVRIVERTPIGSIQSSAGYTLVDAAGVALSTTPEPPPGHPVIDAAGGVGSDAFDAVGTVFRSLPADIRAQVTDMTATTANDVTLTLGGTGTEVVWGNADDSAYKAVVLAKAMTARPPDGVSSYDVSSPNAVVMR
;
A
#
# COMPACT_ATOMS: atom_id res chain seq x y z
N GLN A 1 52.49 -22.92 -24.78
CA GLN A 1 52.26 -22.39 -24.73
C GLN A 1 52.25 -22.03 -24.60
N PRO A 2 52.32 -22.24 -24.38
CA PRO A 2 52.12 -21.57 -24.06
C PRO A 2 51.80 -21.02 -23.74
N GLY A 3 51.81 -21.23 -23.68
CA GLY A 3 51.26 -20.34 -23.36
C GLY A 3 50.64 -20.18 -22.97
N LEU A 4 50.66 -20.29 -22.82
CA LEU A 4 49.92 -19.82 -22.41
C LEU A 4 49.44 -19.59 -21.81
N LEU A 5 49.30 -19.88 -21.82
CA LEU A 5 48.57 -19.49 -21.28
C LEU A 5 48.18 -19.28 -20.80
N PRO A 6 48.22 -19.41 -20.76
CA PRO A 6 47.52 -19.04 -20.21
C PRO A 6 47.03 -18.87 -19.97
N SER A 7 46.90 -18.99 -20.01
CA SER A 7 46.22 -18.43 -19.55
C SER A 7 45.63 -18.44 -19.06
N ARG A 8 45.71 -18.57 -18.92
CA ARG A 8 45.13 -18.20 -18.34
C ARG A 8 44.67 -17.90 -17.78
N GLN A 9 44.45 -18.15 -17.74
CA GLN A 9 44.06 -17.60 -17.18
C GLN A 9 43.61 -17.07 -16.98
N LEU A 10 43.29 -17.10 -17.17
CA LEU A 10 42.82 -16.34 -16.85
C LEU A 10 42.09 -16.31 -16.54
N GLU A 11 41.82 -16.50 -16.30
CA GLU A 11 41.04 -16.22 -15.76
C GLU A 11 40.44 -16.10 -15.31
N GLN A 12 40.14 -16.34 -15.22
CA GLN A 12 39.46 -15.97 -14.79
C GLN A 12 38.90 -15.78 -14.21
N LYS A 13 38.49 -15.87 -14.09
CA LYS A 13 37.87 -15.71 -13.35
C LYS A 13 36.89 -15.63 -13.00
N SER A 14 36.56 -16.31 -13.09
CA SER A 14 35.22 -16.09 -12.67
C SER A 14 35.13 -16.10 -11.19
N PRO A 15 34.63 -15.04 -10.62
CA PRO A 15 34.40 -15.03 -9.19
C PRO A 15 33.18 -15.84 -8.89
N GLU A 16 33.31 -16.92 -8.26
CA GLU A 16 32.20 -17.62 -7.65
C GLU A 16 31.94 -16.95 -6.33
N GLY A 17 30.80 -16.27 -6.25
CA GLY A 17 30.50 -15.49 -5.09
C GLY A 17 31.31 -14.21 -5.03
N PRO A 18 30.92 -13.27 -4.20
CA PRO A 18 31.62 -12.00 -4.08
C PRO A 18 32.96 -12.18 -3.37
N PRO A 19 34.01 -11.45 -3.77
CA PRO A 19 35.24 -11.38 -3.01
C PRO A 19 34.95 -10.81 -1.61
N PRO A 20 35.82 -11.05 -0.61
CA PRO A 20 35.56 -10.59 0.74
C PRO A 20 35.39 -9.07 0.88
N HIS A 21 35.96 -8.31 -0.05
CA HIS A 21 35.89 -6.84 -0.01
C HIS A 21 34.91 -6.28 -1.04
N GLU A 22 34.14 -7.16 -1.67
CA GLU A 22 33.16 -6.70 -2.65
C GLU A 22 31.95 -6.13 -1.93
N LEU A 23 31.47 -4.97 -2.40
CA LEU A 23 30.27 -4.37 -1.88
C LEU A 23 29.06 -5.05 -2.50
N VAL A 24 28.27 -5.69 -1.66
CA VAL A 24 27.00 -6.27 -2.08
C VAL A 24 25.90 -5.30 -1.72
N VAL A 25 25.23 -4.72 -2.73
CA VAL A 25 24.15 -3.78 -2.53
C VAL A 25 22.84 -4.53 -2.66
N ARG A 26 22.06 -4.53 -1.59
CA ARG A 26 20.70 -5.05 -1.62
C ARG A 26 19.74 -3.89 -1.69
N ILE A 27 18.93 -3.87 -2.73
CA ILE A 27 17.91 -2.87 -2.91
C ILE A 27 16.61 -3.43 -2.38
N VAL A 28 16.07 -2.80 -1.34
CA VAL A 28 14.77 -3.13 -0.81
C VAL A 28 13.79 -2.10 -1.33
N GLU A 29 12.91 -2.53 -2.22
CA GLU A 29 11.85 -1.67 -2.70
C GLU A 29 10.75 -1.60 -1.66
N ARG A 30 10.38 -0.37 -1.28
CA ARG A 30 9.30 -0.16 -0.34
C ARG A 30 8.14 0.46 -1.07
N THR A 31 6.99 -0.20 -0.99
CA THR A 31 5.78 0.23 -1.67
C THR A 31 4.99 1.14 -0.74
N PRO A 32 4.80 2.40 -1.10
CA PRO A 32 4.02 3.30 -0.26
C PRO A 32 2.56 2.88 -0.23
N ILE A 33 1.91 3.08 0.91
CA ILE A 33 0.48 2.87 1.05
C ILE A 33 -0.29 4.19 1.20
N GLY A 34 0.38 5.26 1.59
CA GLY A 34 -0.24 6.55 1.75
C GLY A 34 0.63 7.48 2.55
N SER A 35 0.09 8.64 2.89
CA SER A 35 0.82 9.64 3.66
C SER A 35 0.10 9.96 4.96
N ILE A 36 0.87 10.37 5.97
CA ILE A 36 0.36 10.79 7.26
C ILE A 36 0.63 12.28 7.41
N GLN A 37 -0.40 13.04 7.75
CA GLN A 37 -0.28 14.48 7.95
C GLN A 37 0.31 14.78 9.33
N SER A 38 1.23 15.73 9.36
CA SER A 38 1.82 16.24 10.60
C SER A 38 2.11 17.72 10.42
N SER A 39 2.67 18.34 11.48
CA SER A 39 3.07 19.75 11.39
C SER A 39 4.17 19.98 10.36
N ALA A 40 4.92 18.95 10.00
CA ALA A 40 5.98 19.04 8.99
C ALA A 40 5.46 18.86 7.56
N GLY A 41 4.18 18.50 7.39
CA GLY A 41 3.57 18.23 6.09
C GLY A 41 3.00 16.81 6.02
N TYR A 42 3.21 16.16 4.88
CA TYR A 42 2.70 14.82 4.64
C TYR A 42 3.87 13.86 4.46
N THR A 43 3.94 12.84 5.31
CA THR A 43 5.01 11.84 5.26
C THR A 43 4.47 10.58 4.60
N LEU A 44 5.04 10.27 3.44
CA LEU A 44 4.71 9.03 2.72
C LEU A 44 5.31 7.86 3.47
N VAL A 45 4.51 6.82 3.71
CA VAL A 45 4.92 5.66 4.50
C VAL A 45 4.56 4.37 3.77
N ASP A 46 5.28 3.29 4.10
CA ASP A 46 4.92 1.96 3.66
C ASP A 46 4.05 1.25 4.72
N ALA A 47 3.66 0.02 4.44
CA ALA A 47 2.78 -0.73 5.34
C ALA A 47 3.44 -1.05 6.69
N ALA A 48 4.76 -1.06 6.75
CA ALA A 48 5.48 -1.24 8.01
C ALA A 48 5.65 0.07 8.78
N GLY A 49 5.19 1.19 8.20
CA GLY A 49 5.29 2.49 8.84
C GLY A 49 6.61 3.20 8.60
N VAL A 50 7.43 2.70 7.68
CA VAL A 50 8.71 3.33 7.38
C VAL A 50 8.46 4.59 6.56
N ALA A 51 9.02 5.72 7.03
CA ALA A 51 8.91 6.99 6.33
C ALA A 51 9.77 6.98 5.07
N LEU A 52 9.18 7.34 3.95
CA LEU A 52 9.86 7.34 2.65
C LEU A 52 10.21 8.76 2.20
N SER A 53 9.33 9.72 2.42
CA SER A 53 9.55 11.12 2.08
C SER A 53 8.55 11.99 2.80
N THR A 54 8.88 13.28 2.96
CA THR A 54 7.96 14.26 3.54
C THR A 54 7.84 15.43 2.58
N THR A 55 6.61 15.83 2.29
CA THR A 55 6.30 16.90 1.36
C THR A 55 5.30 17.86 2.01
N PRO A 56 5.29 19.15 1.58
CA PRO A 56 4.34 20.11 2.15
C PRO A 56 2.88 19.84 1.77
N GLU A 57 2.66 19.10 0.69
CA GLU A 57 1.31 18.77 0.22
C GLU A 57 1.18 17.27 0.05
N PRO A 58 -0.05 16.74 0.07
CA PRO A 58 -0.25 15.30 -0.08
C PRO A 58 0.31 14.80 -1.41
N PRO A 59 1.13 13.75 -1.41
CA PRO A 59 1.64 13.19 -2.66
C PRO A 59 0.49 12.70 -3.53
N PRO A 60 0.48 13.06 -4.82
CA PRO A 60 -0.57 12.58 -5.71
C PRO A 60 -0.51 11.07 -5.88
N GLY A 61 -1.67 10.46 -6.06
CA GLY A 61 -1.77 9.02 -6.26
C GLY A 61 -1.68 8.19 -4.99
N HIS A 62 -1.61 8.82 -3.83
CA HIS A 62 -1.55 8.12 -2.55
C HIS A 62 -2.58 8.70 -1.59
N PRO A 63 -3.32 7.86 -0.83
CA PRO A 63 -4.29 8.38 0.12
C PRO A 63 -3.61 9.00 1.32
N VAL A 64 -4.33 9.92 1.97
CA VAL A 64 -3.95 10.42 3.29
C VAL A 64 -4.52 9.45 4.32
N ILE A 65 -3.67 8.99 5.23
CA ILE A 65 -4.04 8.01 6.25
C ILE A 65 -4.16 8.71 7.59
N ASP A 66 -5.31 8.52 8.24
CA ASP A 66 -5.57 9.00 9.60
C ASP A 66 -5.94 7.79 10.45
N ALA A 67 -4.95 7.18 11.06
CA ALA A 67 -5.12 6.03 11.93
C ALA A 67 -4.84 6.44 13.37
N ALA A 68 -5.76 6.13 14.26
CA ALA A 68 -5.58 6.44 15.69
C ALA A 68 -4.38 5.69 16.24
N GLY A 69 -3.54 6.39 16.97
CA GLY A 69 -2.29 5.84 17.48
C GLY A 69 -1.13 5.93 16.51
N GLY A 70 -1.38 6.34 15.28
CA GLY A 70 -0.33 6.55 14.28
C GLY A 70 0.31 5.27 13.78
N VAL A 71 1.51 5.40 13.26
CA VAL A 71 2.31 4.28 12.77
C VAL A 71 2.57 3.30 13.90
N GLY A 72 2.44 2.01 13.60
CA GLY A 72 2.64 0.96 14.60
C GLY A 72 1.42 0.59 15.40
N SER A 73 0.30 1.31 15.22
CA SER A 73 -0.95 0.97 15.90
C SER A 73 -1.68 -0.14 15.15
N ASP A 74 -2.62 -0.79 15.85
CA ASP A 74 -3.48 -1.80 15.21
C ASP A 74 -4.34 -1.17 14.12
N ALA A 75 -4.78 0.06 14.33
CA ALA A 75 -5.55 0.80 13.33
C ALA A 75 -4.72 1.02 12.05
N PHE A 76 -3.47 1.40 12.20
CA PHE A 76 -2.59 1.59 11.06
C PHE A 76 -2.33 0.28 10.32
N ASP A 77 -2.09 -0.80 11.05
CA ASP A 77 -1.87 -2.12 10.46
C ASP A 77 -3.09 -2.59 9.67
N ALA A 78 -4.29 -2.33 10.18
CA ALA A 78 -5.52 -2.67 9.49
C ALA A 78 -5.66 -1.87 8.18
N VAL A 79 -5.35 -0.56 8.22
CA VAL A 79 -5.36 0.28 7.02
C VAL A 79 -4.42 -0.27 5.96
N GLY A 80 -3.21 -0.65 6.35
CA GLY A 80 -2.22 -1.21 5.42
C GLY A 80 -2.70 -2.50 4.77
N THR A 81 -3.28 -3.39 5.56
CA THR A 81 -3.82 -4.66 5.05
C THR A 81 -4.95 -4.41 4.05
N VAL A 82 -5.87 -3.51 4.40
CA VAL A 82 -6.99 -3.16 3.53
C VAL A 82 -6.48 -2.57 2.22
N PHE A 83 -5.56 -1.62 2.30
CA PHE A 83 -5.05 -0.95 1.11
C PHE A 83 -4.40 -1.94 0.14
N ARG A 84 -3.58 -2.86 0.67
CA ARG A 84 -2.90 -3.85 -0.17
C ARG A 84 -3.86 -4.87 -0.78
N SER A 85 -5.05 -5.01 -0.21
CA SER A 85 -6.07 -5.94 -0.74
C SER A 85 -6.84 -5.35 -1.92
N LEU A 86 -6.80 -4.04 -2.11
CA LEU A 86 -7.58 -3.38 -3.15
C LEU A 86 -6.98 -3.62 -4.53
N PRO A 87 -7.83 -3.83 -5.55
CA PRO A 87 -7.36 -3.81 -6.94
C PRO A 87 -6.74 -2.46 -7.28
N ALA A 88 -5.81 -2.45 -8.23
CA ALA A 88 -5.06 -1.25 -8.58
C ALA A 88 -5.95 -0.09 -9.02
N ASP A 89 -7.02 -0.37 -9.78
CA ASP A 89 -7.94 0.65 -10.24
C ASP A 89 -8.74 1.28 -9.09
N ILE A 90 -9.07 0.52 -8.07
CA ILE A 90 -9.76 1.05 -6.90
C ILE A 90 -8.77 1.82 -6.03
N ARG A 91 -7.54 1.28 -5.84
CA ARG A 91 -6.50 2.00 -5.09
C ARG A 91 -6.25 3.38 -5.65
N ALA A 92 -6.27 3.51 -6.97
CA ALA A 92 -6.02 4.79 -7.62
C ALA A 92 -7.10 5.83 -7.33
N GLN A 93 -8.29 5.41 -6.90
CA GLN A 93 -9.40 6.30 -6.60
C GLN A 93 -9.45 6.71 -5.13
N VAL A 94 -8.74 6.00 -4.24
CA VAL A 94 -8.80 6.26 -2.80
C VAL A 94 -7.95 7.49 -2.48
N THR A 95 -8.56 8.49 -1.87
CA THR A 95 -7.87 9.71 -1.45
C THR A 95 -7.66 9.79 0.04
N ASP A 96 -8.45 9.07 0.83
CA ASP A 96 -8.37 9.11 2.28
C ASP A 96 -8.68 7.75 2.86
N MET A 97 -7.98 7.39 3.92
CA MET A 97 -8.26 6.18 4.70
C MET A 97 -8.23 6.55 6.16
N THR A 98 -9.26 6.17 6.89
CA THR A 98 -9.34 6.45 8.33
C THR A 98 -9.61 5.20 9.10
N ALA A 99 -9.12 5.13 10.32
CA ALA A 99 -9.43 4.06 11.25
C ALA A 99 -9.21 4.56 12.68
N THR A 100 -10.24 4.45 13.51
CA THR A 100 -10.12 4.72 14.95
C THR A 100 -9.63 3.49 15.68
N THR A 101 -10.02 2.32 15.20
CA THR A 101 -9.58 1.03 15.71
C THR A 101 -9.25 0.12 14.53
N ALA A 102 -8.81 -1.09 14.83
CA ALA A 102 -8.58 -2.09 13.78
C ALA A 102 -9.88 -2.58 13.12
N ASN A 103 -11.04 -2.17 13.65
CA ASN A 103 -12.34 -2.71 13.23
C ASN A 103 -13.24 -1.71 12.51
N ASP A 104 -12.74 -0.50 12.21
CA ASP A 104 -13.58 0.55 11.62
C ASP A 104 -12.89 1.28 10.47
N VAL A 105 -12.15 0.55 9.66
CA VAL A 105 -11.46 1.14 8.50
C VAL A 105 -12.49 1.67 7.52
N THR A 106 -12.30 2.91 7.10
CA THR A 106 -13.15 3.60 6.12
C THR A 106 -12.28 4.22 5.05
N LEU A 107 -12.70 4.10 3.80
CA LEU A 107 -12.02 4.67 2.65
C LEU A 107 -12.89 5.74 2.02
N THR A 108 -12.26 6.74 1.41
CA THR A 108 -12.98 7.76 0.62
C THR A 108 -12.47 7.72 -0.81
N LEU A 109 -13.41 7.65 -1.76
CA LEU A 109 -13.12 7.69 -3.19
C LEU A 109 -13.20 9.16 -3.62
N GLY A 110 -12.05 9.73 -4.01
CA GLY A 110 -11.91 11.17 -4.16
C GLY A 110 -12.71 11.80 -5.29
N GLY A 111 -12.93 11.05 -6.37
CA GLY A 111 -13.64 11.60 -7.53
C GLY A 111 -15.10 11.94 -7.26
N THR A 112 -15.74 11.21 -6.37
CA THR A 112 -17.17 11.36 -6.07
C THR A 112 -17.44 11.67 -4.61
N GLY A 113 -16.43 11.52 -3.73
CA GLY A 113 -16.62 11.61 -2.29
C GLY A 113 -17.30 10.41 -1.67
N THR A 114 -17.47 9.34 -2.43
CA THR A 114 -18.13 8.12 -1.94
C THR A 114 -17.30 7.48 -0.84
N GLU A 115 -17.96 7.09 0.24
CA GLU A 115 -17.29 6.36 1.33
C GLU A 115 -17.41 4.87 1.14
N VAL A 116 -16.36 4.14 1.55
CA VAL A 116 -16.39 2.69 1.61
C VAL A 116 -16.18 2.30 3.07
N VAL A 117 -17.20 1.72 3.68
CA VAL A 117 -17.11 1.22 5.05
C VAL A 117 -16.59 -0.20 4.98
N TRP A 118 -15.35 -0.38 5.41
CA TRP A 118 -14.68 -1.67 5.31
C TRP A 118 -14.82 -2.52 6.57
N GLY A 119 -14.69 -1.88 7.73
CA GLY A 119 -14.70 -2.55 9.01
C GLY A 119 -13.31 -3.05 9.35
N ASN A 120 -13.19 -4.32 9.77
CA ASN A 120 -11.89 -4.89 10.10
C ASN A 120 -11.16 -5.39 8.84
N ALA A 121 -9.90 -5.78 9.03
CA ALA A 121 -9.06 -6.26 7.93
C ALA A 121 -9.29 -7.73 7.61
N ASP A 122 -10.12 -8.43 8.38
CA ASP A 122 -10.41 -9.84 8.10
C ASP A 122 -11.17 -9.96 6.79
N ASP A 123 -10.86 -11.02 6.05
CA ASP A 123 -11.50 -11.29 4.76
C ASP A 123 -11.32 -10.15 3.75
N SER A 124 -10.24 -9.37 3.87
CA SER A 124 -10.03 -8.22 2.99
C SER A 124 -9.99 -8.60 1.51
N ALA A 125 -9.41 -9.73 1.17
CA ALA A 125 -9.38 -10.17 -0.23
C ALA A 125 -10.80 -10.41 -0.76
N TYR A 126 -11.66 -11.00 0.06
CA TYR A 126 -13.06 -11.24 -0.31
C TYR A 126 -13.84 -9.93 -0.38
N LYS A 127 -13.65 -9.06 0.62
CA LYS A 127 -14.29 -7.74 0.64
C LYS A 127 -13.91 -6.92 -0.59
N ALA A 128 -12.65 -7.01 -1.03
CA ALA A 128 -12.20 -6.32 -2.24
C ALA A 128 -12.93 -6.81 -3.48
N VAL A 129 -13.15 -8.10 -3.60
CA VAL A 129 -13.92 -8.67 -4.72
C VAL A 129 -15.36 -8.18 -4.66
N VAL A 130 -15.96 -8.20 -3.48
CA VAL A 130 -17.34 -7.75 -3.27
C VAL A 130 -17.47 -6.26 -3.62
N LEU A 131 -16.52 -5.44 -3.18
CA LEU A 131 -16.53 -4.01 -3.50
C LEU A 131 -16.42 -3.79 -5.02
N ALA A 132 -15.52 -4.49 -5.68
CA ALA A 132 -15.35 -4.35 -7.12
C ALA A 132 -16.64 -4.69 -7.87
N LYS A 133 -17.33 -5.73 -7.44
CA LYS A 133 -18.61 -6.11 -8.04
C LYS A 133 -19.69 -5.07 -7.77
N ALA A 134 -19.74 -4.54 -6.54
CA ALA A 134 -20.69 -3.50 -6.18
C ALA A 134 -20.47 -2.23 -7.02
N MET A 135 -19.22 -1.83 -7.20
CA MET A 135 -18.88 -0.66 -7.99
C MET A 135 -19.20 -0.85 -9.48
N THR A 136 -19.13 -2.07 -9.96
CA THR A 136 -19.53 -2.38 -11.34
C THR A 136 -21.05 -2.30 -11.50
N ALA A 137 -21.78 -2.82 -10.52
CA ALA A 137 -23.26 -2.81 -10.56
C ALA A 137 -23.82 -1.40 -10.36
N ARG A 138 -23.22 -0.64 -9.46
CA ARG A 138 -23.62 0.75 -9.18
C ARG A 138 -22.36 1.59 -9.02
N PRO A 139 -21.95 2.31 -10.07
CA PRO A 139 -20.74 3.13 -10.02
C PRO A 139 -20.79 4.23 -8.97
N PRO A 140 -19.63 4.68 -8.48
CA PRO A 140 -19.58 5.62 -7.35
C PRO A 140 -20.27 6.95 -7.59
N ASP A 141 -20.40 7.40 -8.84
CA ASP A 141 -21.02 8.68 -9.15
C ASP A 141 -22.50 8.75 -8.77
N GLY A 142 -23.12 7.60 -8.51
CA GLY A 142 -24.51 7.55 -8.06
C GLY A 142 -24.69 6.97 -6.66
N VAL A 143 -23.60 6.80 -5.92
CA VAL A 143 -23.61 6.11 -4.63
C VAL A 143 -22.86 6.95 -3.61
N SER A 144 -23.48 7.19 -2.45
CA SER A 144 -22.83 7.94 -1.36
C SER A 144 -21.95 7.03 -0.51
N SER A 145 -22.29 5.75 -0.39
CA SER A 145 -21.46 4.80 0.37
C SER A 145 -21.67 3.36 -0.06
N TYR A 146 -20.59 2.59 0.05
CA TYR A 146 -20.62 1.13 -0.04
C TYR A 146 -20.22 0.60 1.34
N ASP A 147 -21.02 -0.29 1.90
CA ASP A 147 -20.68 -0.92 3.16
C ASP A 147 -20.40 -2.40 2.89
N VAL A 148 -19.13 -2.77 2.97
CA VAL A 148 -18.67 -4.15 2.79
C VAL A 148 -18.19 -4.77 4.09
N SER A 149 -18.46 -4.14 5.22
CA SER A 149 -18.04 -4.63 6.54
C SER A 149 -18.66 -6.00 6.84
N SER A 150 -19.81 -6.28 6.27
CA SER A 150 -20.43 -7.61 6.29
C SER A 150 -20.52 -8.09 4.83
N PRO A 151 -19.49 -8.75 4.31
CA PRO A 151 -19.41 -8.97 2.86
C PRO A 151 -20.50 -9.85 2.28
N ASN A 152 -21.23 -10.59 3.12
CA ASN A 152 -22.37 -11.37 2.67
C ASN A 152 -23.67 -10.55 2.59
N ALA A 153 -23.63 -9.28 2.98
CA ALA A 153 -24.80 -8.41 3.02
C ALA A 153 -24.38 -6.97 2.70
N VAL A 154 -23.91 -6.75 1.46
CA VAL A 154 -23.42 -5.44 1.01
C VAL A 154 -24.56 -4.45 0.96
N VAL A 155 -24.33 -3.26 1.50
CA VAL A 155 -25.31 -2.18 1.47
C VAL A 155 -24.71 -1.01 0.66
N MET A 156 -25.48 -0.54 -0.31
CA MET A 156 -25.13 0.62 -1.13
C MET A 156 -26.18 1.72 -0.88
N ARG A 157 -25.69 2.95 -0.61
CA ARG A 157 -26.56 4.10 -0.34
C ARG A 157 -26.29 5.26 -1.26
#